data_6a252b060d236998bfd7b334c33cee47
#
_entry.id   6a252b060d236998bfd7b334c33cee47
#
_cell.length_a   1.000
_cell.length_b   1.000
_cell.length_c   1.000
_cell.angle_alpha   90.00
_cell.angle_beta   90.00
_cell.angle_gamma   90.00
#
_symmetry.space_group_name_H-M   'P 1'
#
loop_
_entity.id
_entity.type
_entity.pdbx_description
1 polymer ?
#
loop_
_entity_poly.entity_id
_entity_poly.type
_entity_poly.pdbx_seq_one_letter_code
_entity_poly.pdbx_strand_id
1 'polypeptide(L)'
;MCLIKYVLSNLPIYYLSMFPMPARVASKIDQKFRSFLWSGNEERHKICNVSWATITLPKHAGGLGVGSLRDKNTALLSKWLWRFGLEESSMWKDVIKSIHNINCSKLLLQASIPGAATTWTRIVNHCVKNNRLQDIVNEQSLVLIGNGKKTMFWLDCWLNNHCLAEHFPNLFQLSNDKAANIDKMGMWEGYEWICVFSWIRPLRGRNIGLLDQLYAILSIVHMDKDGEDRLIWKDNKSGRFSVKSLCGLLSPKPSTTSAFSFAGIWKGIVPHKVEIFCWIAIINIINTRCILVQIGILGSSESNCPICLVEEESVDHILLHCHKHWLIWSKIIKWWGLVWCCPKSFSDLWSQWTSLIHGHFQRKAWLMLFFSVA
;
A
#
# COMPACT_ATOMS: atom_id res chain seq x y z
N MET A 1 2.14 -0.09 21.93
CA MET A 1 2.13 -0.29 20.47
C MET A 1 1.60 -1.65 20.02
N CYS A 2 2.06 -2.78 20.56
CA CYS A 2 1.52 -4.12 20.23
C CYS A 2 0.00 -4.22 20.42
N LEU A 3 -0.52 -3.68 21.54
CA LEU A 3 -1.95 -3.69 21.80
C LEU A 3 -2.78 -2.97 20.73
N ILE A 4 -2.32 -1.80 20.28
CA ILE A 4 -3.00 -1.07 19.19
C ILE A 4 -3.00 -1.93 17.92
N LYS A 5 -1.84 -2.47 17.53
CA LYS A 5 -1.67 -3.19 16.28
C LYS A 5 -2.42 -4.52 16.22
N TYR A 6 -2.36 -5.30 17.29
CA TYR A 6 -2.87 -6.68 17.27
C TYR A 6 -4.25 -6.85 17.92
N VAL A 7 -4.65 -5.93 18.79
CA VAL A 7 -5.95 -6.00 19.47
C VAL A 7 -6.87 -4.90 18.99
N LEU A 8 -6.56 -3.64 19.32
CA LEU A 8 -7.49 -2.53 19.09
C LEU A 8 -7.83 -2.30 17.61
N SER A 9 -6.84 -2.44 16.70
CA SER A 9 -7.09 -2.34 15.25
C SER A 9 -7.90 -3.49 14.68
N ASN A 10 -8.07 -4.58 15.42
CA ASN A 10 -8.84 -5.74 14.99
C ASN A 10 -10.25 -5.79 15.57
N LEU A 11 -10.53 -5.05 16.65
CA LEU A 11 -11.88 -4.99 17.23
C LEU A 11 -12.96 -4.60 16.21
N PRO A 12 -12.79 -3.56 15.38
CA PRO A 12 -13.81 -3.14 14.43
C PRO A 12 -13.83 -3.97 13.12
N ILE A 13 -13.06 -5.06 13.00
CA ILE A 13 -12.83 -5.76 11.72
C ILE A 13 -14.11 -6.25 11.06
N TYR A 14 -15.10 -6.70 11.83
CA TYR A 14 -16.39 -7.13 11.31
C TYR A 14 -17.12 -5.96 10.64
N TYR A 15 -17.22 -4.82 11.31
CA TYR A 15 -17.83 -3.62 10.75
C TYR A 15 -17.04 -3.10 9.54
N LEU A 16 -15.71 -3.10 9.61
CA LEU A 16 -14.84 -2.69 8.52
C LEU A 16 -14.93 -3.60 7.29
N SER A 17 -15.32 -4.86 7.47
CA SER A 17 -15.51 -5.80 6.35
C SER A 17 -16.85 -5.67 5.65
N MET A 18 -17.83 -5.02 6.27
CA MET A 18 -19.20 -4.95 5.76
C MET A 18 -19.64 -3.54 5.37
N PHE A 19 -19.08 -2.52 6.02
CA PHE A 19 -19.51 -1.14 5.84
C PHE A 19 -18.35 -0.20 5.53
N PRO A 20 -18.53 0.72 4.56
CA PRO A 20 -17.63 1.84 4.36
C PRO A 20 -17.55 2.69 5.62
N MET A 21 -16.33 2.93 6.12
CA MET A 21 -16.11 3.69 7.35
C MET A 21 -16.23 5.19 7.10
N PRO A 22 -17.17 5.91 7.77
CA PRO A 22 -17.26 7.35 7.64
C PRO A 22 -15.99 8.04 8.12
N ALA A 23 -15.56 9.10 7.42
CA ALA A 23 -14.34 9.84 7.74
C ALA A 23 -14.30 10.36 9.18
N ARG A 24 -15.45 10.80 9.71
CA ARG A 24 -15.61 11.28 11.09
C ARG A 24 -15.36 10.17 12.13
N VAL A 25 -15.81 8.95 11.84
CA VAL A 25 -15.60 7.78 12.72
C VAL A 25 -14.13 7.40 12.72
N ALA A 26 -13.50 7.33 11.53
CA ALA A 26 -12.08 7.06 11.39
C ALA A 26 -11.25 8.05 12.20
N SER A 27 -11.51 9.35 12.07
CA SER A 27 -10.79 10.39 12.80
C SER A 27 -10.93 10.28 14.32
N LYS A 28 -12.13 9.91 14.81
CA LYS A 28 -12.36 9.69 16.26
C LYS A 28 -11.58 8.47 16.78
N ILE A 29 -11.53 7.38 16.01
CA ILE A 29 -10.77 6.18 16.39
C ILE A 29 -9.27 6.49 16.36
N ASP A 30 -8.78 7.16 15.34
CA ASP A 30 -7.38 7.59 15.22
C ASP A 30 -6.99 8.50 16.40
N GLN A 31 -7.87 9.41 16.83
CA GLN A 31 -7.65 10.25 18.00
C GLN A 31 -7.52 9.41 19.29
N LYS A 32 -8.41 8.42 19.47
CA LYS A 32 -8.35 7.50 20.63
C LYS A 32 -7.06 6.67 20.63
N PHE A 33 -6.66 6.14 19.47
CA PHE A 33 -5.40 5.40 19.35
C PHE A 33 -4.17 6.28 19.64
N ARG A 34 -4.19 7.52 19.17
CA ARG A 34 -3.13 8.50 19.46
C ARG A 34 -3.05 8.79 20.94
N SER A 35 -4.19 9.08 21.57
CA SER A 35 -4.25 9.33 23.02
C SER A 35 -3.72 8.11 23.78
N PHE A 36 -4.17 6.91 23.46
CA PHE A 36 -3.71 5.68 24.10
C PHE A 36 -2.18 5.45 23.93
N LEU A 37 -1.63 5.76 22.75
CA LEU A 37 -0.21 5.54 22.45
C LEU A 37 0.69 6.46 23.28
N TRP A 38 0.28 7.72 23.48
CA TRP A 38 1.14 8.75 24.06
C TRP A 38 0.82 9.08 25.52
N SER A 39 -0.44 9.08 25.90
CA SER A 39 -0.88 9.44 27.27
C SER A 39 -0.99 8.24 28.20
N GLY A 40 -1.10 7.03 27.66
CA GLY A 40 -1.40 5.83 28.46
C GLY A 40 -2.74 5.97 29.15
N ASN A 41 -2.81 5.62 30.46
CA ASN A 41 -4.00 5.77 31.30
C ASN A 41 -4.02 7.09 32.08
N GLU A 42 -3.05 7.96 31.91
CA GLU A 42 -2.99 9.24 32.60
C GLU A 42 -3.79 10.30 31.87
N GLU A 43 -4.57 11.09 32.59
CA GLU A 43 -5.36 12.22 32.04
C GLU A 43 -4.49 13.38 31.54
N ARG A 44 -3.17 13.32 31.73
CA ARG A 44 -2.23 14.37 31.31
C ARG A 44 -1.95 14.26 29.80
N HIS A 45 -2.26 15.34 29.09
CA HIS A 45 -1.90 15.51 27.68
C HIS A 45 -0.37 15.54 27.53
N LYS A 46 0.22 14.44 27.11
CA LYS A 46 1.63 14.42 26.71
C LYS A 46 1.79 15.03 25.32
N ILE A 47 2.84 15.82 25.15
CA ILE A 47 3.17 16.45 23.88
C ILE A 47 3.48 15.35 22.85
N CYS A 48 2.72 15.33 21.78
CA CYS A 48 2.89 14.37 20.69
C CYS A 48 3.35 15.11 19.45
N ASN A 49 4.64 15.07 19.18
CA ASN A 49 5.22 15.73 18.01
C ASN A 49 5.14 14.90 16.73
N VAL A 50 4.72 13.61 16.82
CA VAL A 50 4.63 12.71 15.69
C VAL A 50 3.24 12.73 15.09
N SER A 51 3.12 13.00 13.79
CA SER A 51 1.84 12.94 13.10
C SER A 51 1.31 11.49 13.07
N TRP A 52 -0.02 11.32 13.18
CA TRP A 52 -0.64 10.00 13.08
C TRP A 52 -0.38 9.34 11.71
N ALA A 53 -0.29 10.16 10.67
CA ALA A 53 0.06 9.71 9.32
C ALA A 53 1.43 9.02 9.30
N THR A 54 2.45 9.61 9.97
CA THR A 54 3.77 8.98 10.10
C THR A 54 3.72 7.68 10.89
N ILE A 55 2.97 7.62 12.00
CA ILE A 55 2.84 6.42 12.84
C ILE A 55 2.23 5.26 12.07
N THR A 56 1.26 5.52 11.19
CA THR A 56 0.57 4.49 10.41
C THR A 56 1.40 3.93 9.27
N LEU A 57 2.45 4.62 8.82
CA LEU A 57 3.36 4.11 7.79
C LEU A 57 4.01 2.78 8.18
N PRO A 58 4.39 1.96 7.19
CA PRO A 58 5.21 0.78 7.43
C PRO A 58 6.54 1.14 8.09
N LYS A 59 7.10 0.22 8.87
CA LYS A 59 8.38 0.42 9.58
C LYS A 59 9.55 0.78 8.64
N HIS A 60 9.62 0.16 7.47
CA HIS A 60 10.65 0.46 6.47
C HIS A 60 10.48 1.84 5.81
N ALA A 61 9.28 2.41 5.89
CA ALA A 61 8.94 3.73 5.38
C ALA A 61 8.98 4.83 6.46
N GLY A 62 9.59 4.55 7.61
CA GLY A 62 9.74 5.52 8.69
C GLY A 62 8.58 5.60 9.66
N GLY A 63 7.61 4.68 9.61
CA GLY A 63 6.51 4.58 10.54
C GLY A 63 6.69 3.51 11.62
N LEU A 64 5.66 3.33 12.44
CA LEU A 64 5.59 2.28 13.46
C LEU A 64 4.85 1.02 12.98
N GLY A 65 4.32 1.04 11.75
CA GLY A 65 3.61 -0.08 11.15
C GLY A 65 2.28 -0.40 11.83
N VAL A 66 1.60 0.60 12.36
CA VAL A 66 0.25 0.44 12.91
C VAL A 66 -0.76 0.19 11.79
N GLY A 67 -0.54 0.82 10.62
CA GLY A 67 -1.44 0.76 9.48
C GLY A 67 -2.63 1.71 9.60
N SER A 68 -3.17 2.13 8.47
CA SER A 68 -4.34 2.99 8.39
C SER A 68 -5.62 2.16 8.47
N LEU A 69 -6.55 2.53 9.37
CA LEU A 69 -7.87 1.88 9.44
C LEU A 69 -8.70 2.11 8.16
N ARG A 70 -8.51 3.25 7.48
CA ARG A 70 -9.18 3.56 6.22
C ARG A 70 -8.70 2.64 5.10
N ASP A 71 -7.38 2.45 4.98
CA ASP A 71 -6.81 1.55 3.98
C ASP A 71 -7.23 0.11 4.25
N LYS A 72 -7.25 -0.30 5.53
CA LYS A 72 -7.73 -1.60 5.96
C LYS A 72 -9.22 -1.82 5.62
N ASN A 73 -10.08 -0.81 5.85
CA ASN A 73 -11.48 -0.85 5.47
C ASN A 73 -11.63 -1.00 3.95
N THR A 74 -10.96 -0.15 3.16
CA THR A 74 -10.98 -0.24 1.70
C THR A 74 -10.53 -1.61 1.20
N ALA A 75 -9.45 -2.16 1.76
CA ALA A 75 -8.95 -3.48 1.36
C ALA A 75 -9.89 -4.63 1.76
N LEU A 76 -10.54 -4.54 2.92
CA LEU A 76 -11.55 -5.53 3.35
C LEU A 76 -12.80 -5.49 2.47
N LEU A 77 -13.25 -4.31 2.07
CA LEU A 77 -14.39 -4.16 1.16
C LEU A 77 -14.02 -4.65 -0.25
N SER A 78 -12.83 -4.33 -0.75
CA SER A 78 -12.34 -4.80 -2.05
C SER A 78 -12.24 -6.32 -2.13
N LYS A 79 -12.00 -7.01 -1.00
CA LYS A 79 -12.01 -8.47 -0.94
C LYS A 79 -13.34 -9.07 -1.41
N TRP A 80 -14.48 -8.41 -1.13
CA TRP A 80 -15.79 -8.88 -1.59
C TRP A 80 -15.93 -8.78 -3.10
N LEU A 81 -15.44 -7.68 -3.70
CA LEU A 81 -15.44 -7.51 -5.15
C LEU A 81 -14.54 -8.53 -5.83
N TRP A 82 -13.38 -8.79 -5.24
CA TRP A 82 -12.46 -9.83 -5.72
C TRP A 82 -13.09 -11.22 -5.67
N ARG A 83 -13.72 -11.58 -4.54
CA ARG A 83 -14.44 -12.85 -4.40
C ARG A 83 -15.61 -12.95 -5.38
N PHE A 84 -16.33 -11.86 -5.60
CA PHE A 84 -17.43 -11.82 -6.58
C PHE A 84 -16.93 -12.15 -7.99
N GLY A 85 -15.72 -11.71 -8.35
CA GLY A 85 -15.09 -12.04 -9.63
C GLY A 85 -14.59 -13.48 -9.74
N LEU A 86 -14.16 -14.08 -8.61
CA LEU A 86 -13.57 -15.44 -8.59
C LEU A 86 -14.57 -16.56 -8.43
N GLU A 87 -15.53 -16.41 -7.51
CA GLU A 87 -16.48 -17.46 -7.16
C GLU A 87 -17.49 -17.66 -8.30
N GLU A 88 -17.61 -18.87 -8.82
CA GLU A 88 -18.52 -19.16 -9.94
C GLU A 88 -19.95 -19.31 -9.48
N SER A 89 -20.17 -20.13 -8.46
CA SER A 89 -21.49 -20.39 -7.89
C SER A 89 -21.40 -20.28 -6.36
N SER A 90 -22.07 -19.28 -5.81
CA SER A 90 -22.25 -19.17 -4.37
C SER A 90 -23.60 -18.49 -4.11
N MET A 91 -24.34 -19.01 -3.13
CA MET A 91 -25.68 -18.52 -2.81
C MET A 91 -25.71 -16.99 -2.61
N TRP A 92 -24.71 -16.43 -1.93
CA TRP A 92 -24.63 -14.99 -1.71
C TRP A 92 -24.45 -14.18 -3.02
N LYS A 93 -23.67 -14.71 -3.98
CA LYS A 93 -23.46 -14.09 -5.30
C LYS A 93 -24.73 -14.12 -6.15
N ASP A 94 -25.46 -15.23 -6.10
CA ASP A 94 -26.69 -15.39 -6.86
C ASP A 94 -27.79 -14.46 -6.32
N VAL A 95 -27.90 -14.31 -5.01
CA VAL A 95 -28.78 -13.34 -4.37
C VAL A 95 -28.42 -11.91 -4.79
N ILE A 96 -27.15 -11.53 -4.78
CA ILE A 96 -26.70 -10.20 -5.22
C ILE A 96 -27.02 -9.97 -6.71
N LYS A 97 -26.74 -10.95 -7.57
CA LYS A 97 -27.07 -10.87 -8.99
C LYS A 97 -28.56 -10.67 -9.23
N SER A 98 -29.39 -11.42 -8.52
CA SER A 98 -30.86 -11.32 -8.61
C SER A 98 -31.39 -9.97 -8.15
N ILE A 99 -30.89 -9.44 -7.01
CA ILE A 99 -31.34 -8.15 -6.46
C ILE A 99 -30.92 -6.98 -7.35
N HIS A 100 -29.72 -7.04 -7.92
CA HIS A 100 -29.12 -5.89 -8.62
C HIS A 100 -29.10 -6.02 -10.15
N ASN A 101 -29.66 -7.10 -10.73
CA ASN A 101 -29.66 -7.39 -12.16
C ASN A 101 -28.23 -7.34 -12.79
N ILE A 102 -27.24 -7.88 -12.06
CA ILE A 102 -25.84 -7.85 -12.49
C ILE A 102 -25.57 -9.06 -13.38
N ASN A 103 -25.40 -8.83 -14.67
CA ASN A 103 -25.08 -9.88 -15.64
C ASN A 103 -23.57 -10.08 -15.86
N CYS A 104 -22.69 -9.24 -15.29
CA CYS A 104 -21.26 -9.38 -15.44
C CYS A 104 -20.69 -10.40 -14.44
N SER A 105 -19.74 -11.21 -14.92
CA SER A 105 -19.10 -12.28 -14.14
C SER A 105 -17.86 -11.80 -13.38
N LYS A 106 -17.29 -10.63 -13.70
CA LYS A 106 -15.99 -10.18 -13.19
C LYS A 106 -16.02 -8.82 -12.50
N LEU A 107 -14.86 -8.40 -12.04
CA LEU A 107 -14.59 -7.26 -11.16
C LEU A 107 -15.51 -6.05 -11.40
N LEU A 108 -16.43 -5.82 -10.48
CA LEU A 108 -17.37 -4.68 -10.47
C LEU A 108 -16.70 -3.32 -10.16
N LEU A 109 -15.41 -3.17 -10.47
CA LEU A 109 -14.69 -1.93 -10.15
C LEU A 109 -14.92 -0.80 -11.15
N GLN A 110 -15.55 -1.10 -12.31
CA GLN A 110 -15.70 -0.14 -13.40
C GLN A 110 -17.08 0.50 -13.49
N ALA A 111 -18.09 -0.03 -12.80
CA ALA A 111 -19.43 0.51 -12.89
C ALA A 111 -20.07 0.73 -11.51
N SER A 112 -20.59 1.93 -11.27
CA SER A 112 -21.49 2.17 -10.14
C SER A 112 -22.79 1.41 -10.36
N ILE A 113 -23.28 0.73 -9.31
CA ILE A 113 -24.56 0.04 -9.37
C ILE A 113 -25.65 1.06 -9.03
N PRO A 114 -26.53 1.43 -9.97
CA PRO A 114 -27.68 2.27 -9.67
C PRO A 114 -28.69 1.46 -8.86
N GLY A 115 -29.40 2.10 -7.95
CA GLY A 115 -30.52 1.47 -7.21
C GLY A 115 -30.47 1.67 -5.71
N ALA A 116 -31.24 0.85 -4.99
CA ALA A 116 -31.44 0.94 -3.55
C ALA A 116 -30.10 0.95 -2.76
N ALA A 117 -30.03 1.72 -1.68
CA ALA A 117 -28.86 1.84 -0.81
C ALA A 117 -28.64 0.58 0.04
N THR A 118 -28.39 -0.55 -0.61
CA THR A 118 -28.03 -1.83 0.05
C THR A 118 -26.59 -1.81 0.53
N THR A 119 -26.23 -2.75 1.40
CA THR A 119 -24.83 -2.92 1.83
C THR A 119 -23.91 -3.16 0.63
N TRP A 120 -24.35 -3.96 -0.34
CA TRP A 120 -23.58 -4.24 -1.54
C TRP A 120 -23.31 -3.01 -2.40
N THR A 121 -24.33 -2.20 -2.70
CA THR A 121 -24.17 -0.96 -3.46
C THR A 121 -23.24 0.03 -2.77
N ARG A 122 -23.28 0.09 -1.43
CA ARG A 122 -22.35 0.92 -0.66
C ARG A 122 -20.91 0.44 -0.79
N ILE A 123 -20.66 -0.88 -0.75
CA ILE A 123 -19.32 -1.48 -0.95
C ILE A 123 -18.81 -1.14 -2.34
N VAL A 124 -19.60 -1.43 -3.38
CA VAL A 124 -19.20 -1.18 -4.78
C VAL A 124 -18.91 0.31 -4.99
N ASN A 125 -19.85 1.19 -4.61
CA ASN A 125 -19.68 2.63 -4.79
C ASN A 125 -18.50 3.22 -4.01
N HIS A 126 -18.16 2.66 -2.84
CA HIS A 126 -16.96 3.06 -2.10
C HIS A 126 -15.69 2.69 -2.87
N CYS A 127 -15.63 1.50 -3.43
CA CYS A 127 -14.47 1.03 -4.20
C CYS A 127 -14.36 1.75 -5.56
N VAL A 128 -15.48 1.95 -6.28
CA VAL A 128 -15.50 2.63 -7.59
C VAL A 128 -15.11 4.11 -7.48
N LYS A 129 -15.52 4.80 -6.43
CA LYS A 129 -15.17 6.21 -6.20
C LYS A 129 -13.70 6.43 -5.78
N ASN A 130 -12.98 5.37 -5.46
CA ASN A 130 -11.59 5.47 -5.02
C ASN A 130 -10.65 5.27 -6.22
N ASN A 131 -10.27 6.36 -6.89
CA ASN A 131 -9.40 6.34 -8.07
C ASN A 131 -8.08 5.61 -7.79
N ARG A 132 -7.46 5.88 -6.63
CA ARG A 132 -6.21 5.20 -6.25
C ARG A 132 -6.37 3.68 -6.14
N LEU A 133 -7.50 3.22 -5.61
CA LEU A 133 -7.80 1.79 -5.56
C LEU A 133 -7.96 1.21 -6.97
N GLN A 134 -8.66 1.93 -7.85
CA GLN A 134 -8.84 1.50 -9.24
C GLN A 134 -7.51 1.37 -9.97
N ASP A 135 -6.62 2.37 -9.86
CA ASP A 135 -5.29 2.33 -10.45
C ASP A 135 -4.50 1.11 -9.96
N ILE A 136 -4.49 0.87 -8.63
CA ILE A 136 -3.80 -0.29 -8.04
C ILE A 136 -4.39 -1.60 -8.54
N VAL A 137 -5.71 -1.73 -8.58
CA VAL A 137 -6.35 -2.98 -9.02
C VAL A 137 -6.11 -3.22 -10.50
N ASN A 138 -6.19 -2.20 -11.33
CA ASN A 138 -5.88 -2.30 -12.77
C ASN A 138 -4.41 -2.71 -12.99
N GLU A 139 -3.47 -2.18 -12.22
CA GLU A 139 -2.05 -2.53 -12.34
C GLU A 139 -1.76 -3.94 -11.82
N GLN A 140 -2.39 -4.34 -10.71
CA GLN A 140 -2.07 -5.58 -10.00
C GLN A 140 -2.93 -6.78 -10.38
N SER A 141 -4.10 -6.59 -10.99
CA SER A 141 -4.91 -7.69 -11.49
C SER A 141 -4.43 -8.14 -12.87
N LEU A 142 -4.45 -9.45 -13.11
CA LEU A 142 -4.16 -10.06 -14.40
C LEU A 142 -5.14 -11.20 -14.64
N VAL A 143 -5.80 -11.20 -15.78
CA VAL A 143 -6.60 -12.31 -16.23
C VAL A 143 -5.72 -13.20 -17.11
N LEU A 144 -5.41 -14.41 -16.63
CA LEU A 144 -4.81 -15.44 -17.46
C LEU A 144 -5.92 -16.20 -18.16
N ILE A 145 -5.91 -16.17 -19.49
CA ILE A 145 -6.87 -16.91 -20.31
C ILE A 145 -6.42 -18.37 -20.38
N GLY A 146 -7.33 -19.27 -20.08
CA GLY A 146 -7.21 -20.69 -20.38
C GLY A 146 -8.09 -21.03 -21.58
N ASN A 147 -9.22 -21.68 -21.33
CA ASN A 147 -10.16 -22.10 -22.37
C ASN A 147 -11.15 -21.00 -22.80
N GLY A 148 -11.10 -19.83 -22.22
CA GLY A 148 -11.94 -18.68 -22.58
C GLY A 148 -13.41 -18.79 -22.18
N LYS A 149 -13.81 -19.80 -21.40
CA LYS A 149 -15.22 -20.03 -21.03
C LYS A 149 -15.75 -19.07 -19.97
N LYS A 150 -14.85 -18.45 -19.18
CA LYS A 150 -15.21 -17.60 -18.05
C LYS A 150 -14.97 -16.12 -18.32
N THR A 151 -14.35 -15.77 -19.44
CA THR A 151 -13.95 -14.39 -19.78
C THR A 151 -14.77 -13.87 -20.94
N MET A 152 -15.44 -12.72 -20.76
CA MET A 152 -16.16 -12.05 -21.82
C MET A 152 -15.18 -11.38 -22.79
N PHE A 153 -15.31 -11.63 -24.08
CA PHE A 153 -14.38 -11.14 -25.09
C PHE A 153 -14.28 -9.60 -25.12
N TRP A 154 -15.42 -8.92 -25.18
CA TRP A 154 -15.47 -7.47 -25.34
C TRP A 154 -15.41 -6.70 -24.02
N LEU A 155 -16.06 -7.22 -22.97
CA LEU A 155 -16.37 -6.45 -21.78
C LEU A 155 -15.36 -6.65 -20.64
N ASP A 156 -14.65 -7.78 -20.61
CA ASP A 156 -13.62 -8.01 -19.60
C ASP A 156 -12.27 -7.42 -20.05
N CYS A 157 -11.52 -6.86 -19.11
CA CYS A 157 -10.17 -6.32 -19.36
C CYS A 157 -9.14 -7.44 -19.22
N TRP A 158 -9.04 -8.30 -20.23
CA TRP A 158 -8.16 -9.47 -20.20
C TRP A 158 -6.88 -9.29 -21.03
N LEU A 159 -6.84 -8.31 -21.90
CA LEU A 159 -5.70 -8.00 -22.74
C LEU A 159 -5.00 -6.74 -22.21
N ASN A 160 -3.82 -6.89 -21.60
CA ASN A 160 -3.04 -5.78 -21.03
C ASN A 160 -3.85 -4.82 -20.13
N ASN A 161 -4.85 -5.34 -19.42
CA ASN A 161 -5.77 -4.58 -18.57
C ASN A 161 -6.68 -3.58 -19.32
N HIS A 162 -6.84 -3.73 -20.63
CA HIS A 162 -7.77 -2.95 -21.42
C HIS A 162 -8.98 -3.79 -21.85
N CYS A 163 -10.16 -3.19 -21.78
CA CYS A 163 -11.38 -3.79 -22.33
C CYS A 163 -11.40 -3.54 -23.84
N LEU A 164 -11.61 -4.59 -24.64
CA LEU A 164 -11.66 -4.46 -26.09
C LEU A 164 -12.82 -3.57 -26.58
N ALA A 165 -13.93 -3.53 -25.84
CA ALA A 165 -15.06 -2.64 -26.14
C ALA A 165 -14.67 -1.15 -26.06
N GLU A 166 -13.75 -0.77 -25.14
CA GLU A 166 -13.26 0.61 -25.01
C GLU A 166 -12.19 0.94 -26.05
N HIS A 167 -11.36 -0.05 -26.39
CA HIS A 167 -10.29 0.13 -27.37
C HIS A 167 -10.82 0.15 -28.81
N PHE A 168 -11.84 -0.66 -29.10
CA PHE A 168 -12.48 -0.80 -30.42
C PHE A 168 -13.99 -0.54 -30.35
N PRO A 169 -14.47 0.65 -29.95
CA PRO A 169 -15.89 0.91 -29.74
C PRO A 169 -16.73 0.72 -30.98
N ASN A 170 -16.21 1.03 -32.17
CA ASN A 170 -16.91 0.85 -33.42
C ASN A 170 -17.12 -0.64 -33.76
N LEU A 171 -16.12 -1.49 -33.55
CA LEU A 171 -16.24 -2.93 -33.75
C LEU A 171 -17.19 -3.56 -32.73
N PHE A 172 -17.10 -3.14 -31.46
CA PHE A 172 -18.00 -3.59 -30.39
C PHE A 172 -19.48 -3.29 -30.76
N GLN A 173 -19.77 -2.08 -31.25
CA GLN A 173 -21.14 -1.73 -31.65
C GLN A 173 -21.65 -2.59 -32.80
N LEU A 174 -20.77 -2.99 -33.72
CA LEU A 174 -21.11 -3.80 -34.91
C LEU A 174 -21.09 -5.31 -34.63
N SER A 175 -20.58 -5.75 -33.49
CA SER A 175 -20.57 -7.17 -33.12
C SER A 175 -21.98 -7.66 -32.76
N ASN A 176 -22.36 -8.84 -33.29
CA ASN A 176 -23.56 -9.54 -32.87
C ASN A 176 -23.44 -10.09 -31.46
N ASP A 177 -22.24 -10.49 -31.07
CA ASP A 177 -21.98 -11.27 -29.86
C ASP A 177 -21.29 -10.40 -28.77
N LYS A 178 -21.96 -9.31 -28.38
CA LYS A 178 -21.40 -8.30 -27.43
C LYS A 178 -21.10 -8.85 -26.05
N ALA A 179 -21.86 -9.83 -25.59
CA ALA A 179 -21.72 -10.44 -24.24
C ALA A 179 -21.18 -11.87 -24.31
N ALA A 180 -20.64 -12.30 -25.44
CA ALA A 180 -20.09 -13.64 -25.60
C ALA A 180 -18.76 -13.79 -24.87
N ASN A 181 -18.53 -14.99 -24.34
CA ASN A 181 -17.23 -15.37 -23.80
C ASN A 181 -16.23 -15.63 -24.93
N ILE A 182 -14.94 -15.63 -24.62
CA ILE A 182 -13.87 -15.79 -25.59
C ILE A 182 -14.02 -17.11 -26.38
N ASP A 183 -14.38 -18.20 -25.70
CA ASP A 183 -14.60 -19.52 -26.36
C ASP A 183 -15.62 -19.49 -27.48
N LYS A 184 -16.63 -18.61 -27.41
CA LYS A 184 -17.69 -18.45 -28.43
C LYS A 184 -17.33 -17.49 -29.54
N MET A 185 -16.23 -16.74 -29.40
CA MET A 185 -15.77 -15.77 -30.40
C MET A 185 -14.78 -16.38 -31.40
N GLY A 186 -14.59 -17.68 -31.38
CA GLY A 186 -13.69 -18.39 -32.28
C GLY A 186 -13.89 -19.89 -32.24
N MET A 187 -13.02 -20.60 -32.94
CA MET A 187 -13.01 -22.06 -32.99
C MET A 187 -11.57 -22.59 -32.84
N TRP A 188 -11.47 -23.83 -32.38
CA TRP A 188 -10.19 -24.53 -32.29
C TRP A 188 -9.91 -25.26 -33.61
N GLU A 189 -8.78 -24.90 -34.24
CA GLU A 189 -8.19 -25.67 -35.31
C GLU A 189 -6.95 -26.40 -34.78
N GLY A 190 -7.12 -27.68 -34.47
CA GLY A 190 -6.10 -28.46 -33.78
C GLY A 190 -5.81 -27.91 -32.36
N TYR A 191 -4.62 -27.32 -32.17
CA TYR A 191 -4.19 -26.71 -30.91
C TYR A 191 -4.24 -25.18 -30.92
N GLU A 192 -4.59 -24.58 -32.07
CA GLU A 192 -4.68 -23.12 -32.20
C GLU A 192 -6.12 -22.67 -32.11
N TRP A 193 -6.37 -21.58 -31.40
CA TRP A 193 -7.67 -20.94 -31.31
C TRP A 193 -7.74 -19.79 -32.32
N ILE A 194 -8.68 -19.87 -33.24
CA ILE A 194 -8.88 -18.89 -34.31
C ILE A 194 -10.14 -18.10 -34.04
N CYS A 195 -10.01 -16.78 -34.03
CA CYS A 195 -11.10 -15.85 -33.80
C CYS A 195 -12.00 -15.76 -35.04
N VAL A 196 -13.32 -15.93 -34.84
CA VAL A 196 -14.32 -15.79 -35.88
C VAL A 196 -15.38 -14.81 -35.44
N PHE A 197 -15.43 -13.66 -36.09
CA PHE A 197 -16.36 -12.59 -35.70
C PHE A 197 -17.64 -12.64 -36.55
N SER A 198 -18.78 -12.42 -35.89
CA SER A 198 -20.07 -12.20 -36.51
C SER A 198 -20.47 -10.73 -36.39
N TRP A 199 -20.74 -10.10 -37.55
CA TRP A 199 -21.05 -8.67 -37.62
C TRP A 199 -22.49 -8.42 -38.00
N ILE A 200 -23.16 -7.42 -37.40
CA ILE A 200 -24.51 -6.97 -37.72
C ILE A 200 -24.63 -6.56 -39.20
N ARG A 201 -23.55 -6.02 -39.78
CA ARG A 201 -23.43 -5.65 -41.20
C ARG A 201 -21.99 -5.81 -41.68
N PRO A 202 -21.74 -5.97 -42.97
CA PRO A 202 -20.38 -6.04 -43.51
C PRO A 202 -19.55 -4.81 -43.13
N LEU A 203 -18.31 -5.04 -42.65
CA LEU A 203 -17.38 -3.97 -42.32
C LEU A 203 -16.93 -3.24 -43.57
N ARG A 204 -16.80 -1.91 -43.53
CA ARG A 204 -16.36 -1.06 -44.62
C ARG A 204 -15.37 0.01 -44.14
N GLY A 205 -14.50 0.42 -45.07
CA GLY A 205 -13.57 1.53 -44.85
C GLY A 205 -12.73 1.36 -43.61
N ARG A 206 -12.73 2.37 -42.72
CA ARG A 206 -11.90 2.41 -41.50
C ARG A 206 -12.08 1.20 -40.57
N ASN A 207 -13.26 0.56 -40.58
CA ASN A 207 -13.52 -0.57 -39.70
C ASN A 207 -12.74 -1.83 -40.11
N ILE A 208 -12.34 -1.96 -41.38
CA ILE A 208 -11.47 -3.06 -41.84
C ILE A 208 -10.09 -2.91 -41.21
N GLY A 209 -9.48 -1.72 -41.24
CA GLY A 209 -8.18 -1.47 -40.62
C GLY A 209 -8.20 -1.63 -39.09
N LEU A 210 -9.35 -1.34 -38.43
CA LEU A 210 -9.51 -1.62 -37.00
C LEU A 210 -9.59 -3.13 -36.71
N LEU A 211 -10.19 -3.90 -37.62
CA LEU A 211 -10.23 -5.37 -37.50
C LEU A 211 -8.83 -5.97 -37.67
N ASP A 212 -8.03 -5.47 -38.62
CA ASP A 212 -6.63 -5.92 -38.80
C ASP A 212 -5.80 -5.64 -37.58
N GLN A 213 -5.97 -4.47 -36.93
CA GLN A 213 -5.32 -4.14 -35.65
C GLN A 213 -5.78 -5.09 -34.53
N LEU A 214 -7.07 -5.42 -34.47
CA LEU A 214 -7.59 -6.38 -33.50
C LEU A 214 -6.95 -7.76 -33.69
N TYR A 215 -6.87 -8.26 -34.92
CA TYR A 215 -6.21 -9.54 -35.23
C TYR A 215 -4.73 -9.53 -34.87
N ALA A 216 -4.02 -8.44 -35.15
CA ALA A 216 -2.61 -8.30 -34.79
C ALA A 216 -2.40 -8.37 -33.24
N ILE A 217 -3.32 -7.84 -32.46
CA ILE A 217 -3.27 -7.92 -30.99
C ILE A 217 -3.64 -9.34 -30.53
N LEU A 218 -4.61 -9.98 -31.15
CA LEU A 218 -5.05 -11.33 -30.79
C LEU A 218 -4.04 -12.41 -31.16
N SER A 219 -3.20 -12.21 -32.19
CA SER A 219 -2.15 -13.16 -32.59
C SER A 219 -1.09 -13.43 -31.53
N ILE A 220 -0.94 -12.55 -30.53
CA ILE A 220 0.00 -12.70 -29.41
C ILE A 220 -0.62 -13.53 -28.27
N VAL A 221 -1.93 -13.78 -28.32
CA VAL A 221 -2.66 -14.46 -27.24
C VAL A 221 -2.59 -15.96 -27.44
N HIS A 222 -1.98 -16.66 -26.50
CA HIS A 222 -2.00 -18.11 -26.46
C HIS A 222 -3.08 -18.57 -25.48
N MET A 223 -4.03 -19.35 -26.00
CA MET A 223 -5.07 -20.00 -25.20
C MET A 223 -4.68 -21.44 -24.89
N ASP A 224 -5.09 -21.92 -23.72
CA ASP A 224 -4.90 -23.29 -23.28
C ASP A 224 -6.28 -23.99 -23.25
N LYS A 225 -6.48 -24.97 -24.15
CA LYS A 225 -7.77 -25.66 -24.32
C LYS A 225 -8.21 -26.38 -23.03
N ASP A 226 -7.25 -26.90 -22.28
CA ASP A 226 -7.48 -27.69 -21.06
C ASP A 226 -7.37 -26.85 -19.78
N GLY A 227 -6.81 -25.64 -19.90
CA GLY A 227 -6.66 -24.70 -18.82
C GLY A 227 -7.93 -23.90 -18.52
N GLU A 228 -8.12 -23.54 -17.26
CA GLU A 228 -9.22 -22.64 -16.87
C GLU A 228 -8.74 -21.18 -16.80
N ASP A 229 -9.63 -20.25 -17.15
CA ASP A 229 -9.38 -18.81 -16.97
C ASP A 229 -9.17 -18.49 -15.50
N ARG A 230 -8.11 -17.73 -15.17
CA ARG A 230 -7.74 -17.39 -13.80
C ARG A 230 -7.50 -15.90 -13.63
N LEU A 231 -8.06 -15.33 -12.56
CA LEU A 231 -7.76 -13.98 -12.12
C LEU A 231 -6.62 -14.02 -11.10
N ILE A 232 -5.52 -13.34 -11.39
CA ILE A 232 -4.29 -13.35 -10.59
C ILE A 232 -4.03 -11.96 -10.00
N TRP A 233 -3.52 -11.96 -8.77
CA TRP A 233 -3.00 -10.78 -8.09
C TRP A 233 -1.47 -10.78 -8.14
N LYS A 234 -0.88 -9.85 -8.91
CA LYS A 234 0.57 -9.83 -9.21
C LYS A 234 1.46 -9.61 -7.98
N ASP A 235 1.03 -8.76 -7.03
CA ASP A 235 1.81 -8.43 -5.82
C ASP A 235 2.01 -9.63 -4.87
N ASN A 236 1.34 -10.74 -5.10
CA ASN A 236 1.49 -11.94 -4.30
C ASN A 236 2.08 -13.09 -5.15
N LYS A 237 3.19 -13.69 -4.70
CA LYS A 237 3.83 -14.83 -5.37
C LYS A 237 2.88 -16.02 -5.61
N SER A 238 1.86 -16.18 -4.77
CA SER A 238 0.84 -17.23 -4.95
C SER A 238 -0.24 -16.86 -5.98
N GLY A 239 -0.21 -15.66 -6.54
CA GLY A 239 -1.26 -15.15 -7.43
C GLY A 239 -2.60 -14.87 -6.75
N ARG A 240 -2.70 -15.03 -5.42
CA ARG A 240 -3.94 -14.84 -4.68
C ARG A 240 -4.02 -13.45 -4.07
N PHE A 241 -5.18 -12.82 -4.19
CA PHE A 241 -5.48 -11.55 -3.50
C PHE A 241 -5.36 -11.70 -1.99
N SER A 242 -4.73 -10.72 -1.33
CA SER A 242 -4.74 -10.62 0.11
C SER A 242 -4.98 -9.18 0.57
N VAL A 243 -5.76 -9.02 1.64
CA VAL A 243 -6.01 -7.72 2.28
C VAL A 243 -4.70 -7.06 2.71
N LYS A 244 -3.72 -7.85 3.18
CA LYS A 244 -2.40 -7.35 3.59
C LYS A 244 -1.63 -6.73 2.42
N SER A 245 -1.62 -7.40 1.26
CA SER A 245 -0.98 -6.90 0.04
C SER A 245 -1.62 -5.58 -0.39
N LEU A 246 -2.95 -5.53 -0.51
CA LEU A 246 -3.64 -4.32 -0.92
C LEU A 246 -3.46 -3.17 0.09
N CYS A 247 -3.48 -3.43 1.41
CA CYS A 247 -3.15 -2.41 2.41
C CYS A 247 -1.73 -1.84 2.22
N GLY A 248 -0.76 -2.70 1.88
CA GLY A 248 0.60 -2.26 1.57
C GLY A 248 0.68 -1.32 0.38
N LEU A 249 -0.07 -1.62 -0.69
CA LEU A 249 -0.14 -0.81 -1.91
C LEU A 249 -0.91 0.51 -1.71
N LEU A 250 -1.96 0.48 -0.88
CA LEU A 250 -2.73 1.68 -0.50
C LEU A 250 -1.95 2.60 0.44
N SER A 251 -0.98 2.09 1.19
CA SER A 251 -0.15 2.92 2.06
C SER A 251 0.66 3.94 1.25
N PRO A 252 0.83 5.17 1.74
CA PRO A 252 1.67 6.16 1.06
C PRO A 252 3.08 5.60 0.83
N LYS A 253 3.57 5.66 -0.41
CA LYS A 253 4.98 5.35 -0.68
C LYS A 253 5.82 6.47 -0.05
N PRO A 254 6.95 6.16 0.62
CA PRO A 254 7.87 7.19 1.09
C PRO A 254 8.32 8.01 -0.12
N SER A 255 8.39 9.33 0.05
CA SER A 255 8.97 10.21 -0.98
C SER A 255 10.38 9.71 -1.31
N THR A 256 10.66 9.53 -2.59
CA THR A 256 11.92 8.98 -3.14
C THR A 256 13.18 9.78 -2.79
N THR A 257 13.05 10.90 -2.12
CA THR A 257 14.14 11.81 -1.73
C THR A 257 14.96 11.34 -0.53
N SER A 258 14.53 10.31 0.21
CA SER A 258 15.36 9.71 1.24
C SER A 258 15.58 8.23 0.93
N ALA A 259 16.74 7.90 0.38
CA ALA A 259 17.31 6.55 0.36
C ALA A 259 17.55 6.00 1.79
N PHE A 260 16.69 6.40 2.72
CA PHE A 260 16.81 6.26 4.16
C PHE A 260 16.23 4.91 4.58
N SER A 261 17.08 3.98 4.99
CA SER A 261 16.62 2.67 5.43
C SER A 261 16.28 2.65 6.91
N PHE A 262 15.02 2.87 7.26
CA PHE A 262 14.52 2.65 8.62
C PHE A 262 14.51 1.17 9.04
N ALA A 263 14.69 0.25 8.09
CA ALA A 263 14.68 -1.19 8.39
C ALA A 263 15.76 -1.64 9.38
N GLY A 264 16.87 -0.89 9.47
CA GLY A 264 17.95 -1.16 10.40
C GLY A 264 17.60 -0.93 11.86
N ILE A 265 16.66 -0.03 12.18
CA ILE A 265 16.26 0.34 13.53
C ILE A 265 15.50 -0.80 14.22
N TRP A 266 14.61 -1.46 13.49
CA TRP A 266 13.63 -2.42 14.02
C TRP A 266 14.10 -3.87 13.96
N LYS A 267 15.37 -4.14 14.30
CA LYS A 267 15.94 -5.49 14.23
C LYS A 267 15.83 -6.29 15.53
N GLY A 268 15.30 -5.70 16.59
CA GLY A 268 15.23 -6.35 17.91
C GLY A 268 16.59 -6.66 18.53
N ILE A 269 17.61 -5.88 18.17
CA ILE A 269 18.98 -6.03 18.68
C ILE A 269 19.09 -5.39 20.07
N VAL A 270 18.30 -4.35 20.32
CA VAL A 270 18.27 -3.58 21.57
C VAL A 270 16.84 -3.52 22.13
N PRO A 271 16.64 -3.14 23.39
CA PRO A 271 15.31 -2.96 23.94
C PRO A 271 14.45 -2.00 23.10
N HIS A 272 13.18 -2.28 22.97
CA HIS A 272 12.24 -1.48 22.17
C HIS A 272 12.22 0.02 22.52
N LYS A 273 12.50 0.38 23.77
CA LYS A 273 12.60 1.79 24.18
C LYS A 273 13.73 2.51 23.45
N VAL A 274 14.87 1.85 23.27
CA VAL A 274 16.03 2.40 22.55
C VAL A 274 15.73 2.49 21.05
N GLU A 275 15.10 1.45 20.44
CA GLU A 275 14.68 1.50 19.04
C GLU A 275 13.73 2.68 18.79
N ILE A 276 12.73 2.91 19.66
CA ILE A 276 11.80 4.03 19.56
C ILE A 276 12.52 5.36 19.74
N PHE A 277 13.45 5.47 20.70
CA PHE A 277 14.23 6.68 20.91
C PHE A 277 15.05 7.05 19.67
N CYS A 278 15.80 6.09 19.12
CA CYS A 278 16.58 6.31 17.90
C CYS A 278 15.69 6.66 16.71
N TRP A 279 14.52 6.01 16.59
CA TRP A 279 13.54 6.37 15.56
C TRP A 279 13.07 7.82 15.68
N ILE A 280 12.71 8.29 16.90
CA ILE A 280 12.28 9.67 17.17
C ILE A 280 13.44 10.65 16.89
N ALA A 281 14.68 10.28 17.26
CA ALA A 281 15.87 11.08 17.00
C ALA A 281 16.12 11.28 15.50
N ILE A 282 16.05 10.17 14.75
CA ILE A 282 16.28 10.17 13.30
C ILE A 282 15.23 11.00 12.54
N ILE A 283 13.97 10.96 12.96
CA ILE A 283 12.93 11.81 12.36
C ILE A 283 12.89 13.24 12.95
N ASN A 284 13.87 13.58 13.79
CA ASN A 284 14.09 14.90 14.36
C ASN A 284 12.90 15.45 15.18
N ILE A 285 12.30 14.61 16.07
CA ILE A 285 11.10 14.98 16.85
C ILE A 285 11.31 14.77 18.37
N ILE A 286 12.53 14.73 18.84
CA ILE A 286 12.81 14.74 20.28
C ILE A 286 12.42 16.11 20.83
N ASN A 287 11.78 16.14 22.01
CA ASN A 287 11.46 17.38 22.73
C ASN A 287 12.73 18.00 23.30
N THR A 288 13.54 18.65 22.46
CA THR A 288 14.70 19.44 22.87
C THR A 288 14.27 20.78 23.44
N ARG A 289 15.16 21.44 24.14
CA ARG A 289 14.89 22.77 24.74
C ARG A 289 14.46 23.79 23.67
N CYS A 290 15.07 23.78 22.50
CA CYS A 290 14.60 24.64 21.39
C CYS A 290 13.13 24.39 21.05
N ILE A 291 12.68 23.15 20.94
CA ILE A 291 11.27 22.81 20.67
C ILE A 291 10.39 23.24 21.86
N LEU A 292 10.84 23.00 23.10
CA LEU A 292 10.09 23.39 24.29
C LEU A 292 9.93 24.92 24.43
N VAL A 293 10.93 25.68 24.00
CA VAL A 293 10.84 27.16 23.89
C VAL A 293 9.85 27.58 22.80
N GLN A 294 9.93 26.93 21.62
CA GLN A 294 9.02 27.25 20.49
C GLN A 294 7.54 27.02 20.85
N ILE A 295 7.23 25.99 21.64
CA ILE A 295 5.87 25.71 22.10
C ILE A 295 5.48 26.44 23.40
N GLY A 296 6.36 27.32 23.91
CA GLY A 296 6.07 28.20 25.06
C GLY A 296 6.11 27.51 26.42
N ILE A 297 6.78 26.34 26.54
CA ILE A 297 6.95 25.63 27.83
C ILE A 297 8.17 26.17 28.60
N LEU A 298 9.24 26.53 27.90
CA LEU A 298 10.47 27.10 28.45
C LEU A 298 10.61 28.55 27.99
N GLY A 299 11.34 29.35 28.81
CA GLY A 299 11.69 30.72 28.45
C GLY A 299 12.75 30.77 27.35
N SER A 300 12.79 31.86 26.57
CA SER A 300 13.74 32.03 25.47
C SER A 300 15.21 31.91 25.87
N SER A 301 15.55 32.23 27.13
CA SER A 301 16.89 32.11 27.67
C SER A 301 17.32 30.68 28.03
N GLU A 302 16.39 29.71 27.96
CA GLU A 302 16.63 28.33 28.39
C GLU A 302 16.85 27.36 27.20
N SER A 303 17.10 27.89 25.99
CA SER A 303 17.30 27.10 24.76
C SER A 303 18.65 26.36 24.72
N ASN A 304 19.61 26.75 25.52
CA ASN A 304 20.99 26.24 25.48
C ASN A 304 21.11 24.76 25.88
N CYS A 305 22.03 24.06 25.23
CA CYS A 305 22.36 22.66 25.49
C CYS A 305 22.86 22.50 26.96
N PRO A 306 22.28 21.61 27.78
CA PRO A 306 22.65 21.44 29.17
C PRO A 306 24.04 20.80 29.34
N ILE A 307 24.60 20.22 28.27
CA ILE A 307 25.91 19.52 28.32
C ILE A 307 27.05 20.49 28.05
N CYS A 308 26.98 21.32 27.02
CA CYS A 308 28.05 22.26 26.65
C CYS A 308 27.79 23.69 27.14
N LEU A 309 26.53 24.07 27.36
CA LEU A 309 26.08 25.40 27.80
C LEU A 309 26.37 26.54 26.79
N VAL A 310 26.82 26.21 25.58
CA VAL A 310 27.28 27.18 24.58
C VAL A 310 26.26 27.38 23.45
N GLU A 311 25.80 26.28 22.87
CA GLU A 311 24.91 26.29 21.68
C GLU A 311 23.51 25.87 22.07
N GLU A 312 22.54 26.18 21.20
CA GLU A 312 21.16 25.79 21.39
C GLU A 312 20.98 24.25 21.28
N GLU A 313 20.08 23.71 22.11
CA GLU A 313 19.79 22.27 22.13
C GLU A 313 18.87 21.88 20.98
N SER A 314 19.43 21.51 19.85
CA SER A 314 18.76 20.79 18.79
C SER A 314 19.04 19.27 18.90
N VAL A 315 18.26 18.44 18.19
CA VAL A 315 18.51 16.98 18.14
C VAL A 315 19.89 16.69 17.56
N ASP A 316 20.24 17.37 16.47
CA ASP A 316 21.55 17.21 15.81
C ASP A 316 22.68 17.72 16.72
N HIS A 317 22.46 18.80 17.46
CA HIS A 317 23.47 19.28 18.41
C HIS A 317 23.68 18.29 19.54
N ILE A 318 22.63 17.93 20.30
CA ILE A 318 22.80 17.13 21.53
C ILE A 318 23.28 15.71 21.24
N LEU A 319 22.88 15.09 20.12
CA LEU A 319 23.27 13.71 19.78
C LEU A 319 24.52 13.60 18.91
N LEU A 320 24.94 14.67 18.23
CA LEU A 320 26.04 14.62 17.26
C LEU A 320 27.03 15.76 17.41
N HIS A 321 26.61 17.03 17.28
CA HIS A 321 27.51 18.16 17.14
C HIS A 321 28.05 18.71 18.46
N CYS A 322 27.41 18.41 19.61
CA CYS A 322 27.96 18.79 20.93
C CYS A 322 29.36 18.23 21.06
N HIS A 323 30.34 19.08 21.35
CA HIS A 323 31.76 18.69 21.40
C HIS A 323 32.01 17.50 22.35
N LYS A 324 31.24 17.39 23.44
CA LYS A 324 31.34 16.25 24.39
C LYS A 324 30.80 14.96 23.79
N HIS A 325 29.69 15.01 23.03
CA HIS A 325 29.15 13.83 22.33
C HIS A 325 30.01 13.44 21.13
N TRP A 326 30.50 14.41 20.35
CA TRP A 326 31.39 14.12 19.24
C TRP A 326 32.70 13.44 19.68
N LEU A 327 33.21 13.75 20.85
CA LEU A 327 34.37 13.03 21.45
C LEU A 327 34.05 11.53 21.65
N ILE A 328 32.82 11.18 22.04
CA ILE A 328 32.43 9.77 22.19
C ILE A 328 32.38 9.10 20.81
N TRP A 329 31.69 9.70 19.84
CA TRP A 329 31.61 9.19 18.49
C TRP A 329 33.00 9.01 17.85
N SER A 330 33.86 10.02 17.95
CA SER A 330 35.22 9.99 17.41
C SER A 330 36.10 8.90 18.02
N LYS A 331 35.98 8.65 19.35
CA LYS A 331 36.67 7.54 19.99
C LYS A 331 36.24 6.17 19.48
N ILE A 332 34.92 5.95 19.28
CA ILE A 332 34.39 4.68 18.78
C ILE A 332 34.81 4.47 17.34
N ILE A 333 34.69 5.50 16.49
CA ILE A 333 35.08 5.47 15.08
C ILE A 333 36.58 5.13 14.96
N LYS A 334 37.42 5.80 15.77
CA LYS A 334 38.87 5.54 15.80
C LYS A 334 39.19 4.14 16.32
N TRP A 335 38.46 3.66 17.34
CA TRP A 335 38.63 2.31 17.90
C TRP A 335 38.31 1.23 16.84
N TRP A 336 37.35 1.50 15.97
CA TRP A 336 37.01 0.63 14.84
C TRP A 336 37.97 0.75 13.65
N GLY A 337 38.98 1.64 13.74
CA GLY A 337 39.97 1.88 12.68
C GLY A 337 39.45 2.69 11.49
N LEU A 338 38.35 3.42 11.68
CA LEU A 338 37.74 4.24 10.62
C LEU A 338 38.15 5.71 10.76
N VAL A 339 38.26 6.39 9.62
CA VAL A 339 38.37 7.84 9.52
C VAL A 339 37.05 8.38 9.01
N TRP A 340 36.45 9.31 9.73
CA TRP A 340 35.12 9.82 9.40
C TRP A 340 35.00 11.32 9.69
N CYS A 341 34.37 12.05 8.79
CA CYS A 341 33.99 13.45 9.02
C CYS A 341 32.65 13.52 9.74
N CYS A 342 32.46 14.53 10.60
CA CYS A 342 31.20 14.76 11.30
C CYS A 342 30.07 14.96 10.29
N PRO A 343 29.00 14.13 10.29
CA PRO A 343 27.87 14.30 9.39
C PRO A 343 27.07 15.57 9.68
N LYS A 344 26.26 15.98 8.70
CA LYS A 344 25.45 17.19 8.80
C LYS A 344 24.28 17.06 9.79
N SER A 345 23.74 15.86 9.92
CA SER A 345 22.59 15.57 10.78
C SER A 345 22.71 14.18 11.43
N PHE A 346 21.95 13.95 12.46
CA PHE A 346 21.87 12.61 13.09
C PHE A 346 21.29 11.57 12.15
N SER A 347 20.37 11.98 11.28
CA SER A 347 19.84 11.10 10.21
C SER A 347 20.91 10.73 9.18
N ASP A 348 21.79 11.67 8.81
CA ASP A 348 22.91 11.38 7.89
C ASP A 348 23.92 10.45 8.56
N LEU A 349 24.19 10.62 9.86
CA LEU A 349 25.02 9.69 10.62
C LEU A 349 24.48 8.27 10.55
N TRP A 350 23.18 8.08 10.79
CA TRP A 350 22.53 6.77 10.67
C TRP A 350 22.65 6.16 9.27
N SER A 351 22.40 6.97 8.24
CA SER A 351 22.51 6.52 6.84
C SER A 351 23.91 6.04 6.50
N GLN A 352 24.93 6.85 6.84
CA GLN A 352 26.33 6.50 6.63
C GLN A 352 26.72 5.29 7.47
N TRP A 353 26.30 5.23 8.75
CA TRP A 353 26.58 4.13 9.66
C TRP A 353 26.07 2.78 9.14
N THR A 354 24.88 2.77 8.59
CA THR A 354 24.26 1.54 8.08
C THR A 354 24.86 1.07 6.75
N SER A 355 25.52 1.95 5.98
CA SER A 355 26.14 1.63 4.69
C SER A 355 27.56 1.07 4.78
N LEU A 356 28.26 1.30 5.90
CA LEU A 356 29.70 1.05 6.01
C LEU A 356 30.12 -0.41 6.14
N ILE A 357 29.28 -1.28 6.71
CA ILE A 357 29.71 -2.66 7.03
C ILE A 357 28.77 -3.70 6.42
N HIS A 358 29.35 -4.67 5.69
CA HIS A 358 28.62 -5.66 4.91
C HIS A 358 28.60 -7.07 5.54
N GLY A 359 29.54 -7.41 6.46
CA GLY A 359 29.59 -8.72 7.12
C GLY A 359 28.50 -8.89 8.19
N HIS A 360 27.84 -10.05 8.25
CA HIS A 360 26.66 -10.29 9.11
C HIS A 360 26.95 -10.11 10.61
N PHE A 361 28.03 -10.68 11.14
CA PHE A 361 28.39 -10.60 12.56
C PHE A 361 28.89 -9.20 12.93
N GLN A 362 29.78 -8.65 12.16
CA GLN A 362 30.32 -7.30 12.32
C GLN A 362 29.20 -6.24 12.24
N ARG A 363 28.23 -6.42 11.36
CA ARG A 363 27.09 -5.54 11.20
C ARG A 363 26.20 -5.48 12.46
N LYS A 364 26.02 -6.61 13.15
CA LYS A 364 25.24 -6.63 14.40
C LYS A 364 25.96 -5.86 15.51
N ALA A 365 27.26 -6.12 15.71
CA ALA A 365 28.08 -5.41 16.69
C ALA A 365 28.15 -3.90 16.38
N TRP A 366 28.32 -3.54 15.12
CA TRP A 366 28.34 -2.17 14.65
C TRP A 366 27.03 -1.41 14.92
N LEU A 367 25.90 -2.03 14.69
CA LEU A 367 24.59 -1.45 15.02
C LEU A 367 24.39 -1.32 16.54
N MET A 368 24.86 -2.29 17.34
CA MET A 368 24.82 -2.20 18.80
C MET A 368 25.61 -0.99 19.31
N LEU A 369 26.78 -0.72 18.75
CA LEU A 369 27.56 0.47 19.09
C LEU A 369 26.79 1.77 18.83
N PHE A 370 26.13 1.87 17.67
CA PHE A 370 25.27 3.03 17.41
C PHE A 370 24.23 3.23 18.51
N PHE A 371 23.48 2.20 18.81
CA PHE A 371 22.41 2.25 19.81
C PHE A 371 22.91 2.48 21.24
N SER A 372 24.17 2.19 21.54
CA SER A 372 24.74 2.42 22.87
C SER A 372 25.19 3.86 23.08
N VAL A 373 25.42 4.61 22.01
CA VAL A 373 25.89 6.01 22.08
C VAL A 373 24.74 6.99 21.89
N ALA A 374 23.81 6.64 20.98
CA ALA A 374 22.61 7.42 20.70
C ALA A 374 21.63 7.38 21.87
#